data_a318f00d2a68d0b09764a2529dc328fd
#
_entry.id   a318f00d2a68d0b09764a2529dc328fd
#
_cell.length_a   1.000
_cell.length_b   1.000
_cell.length_c   1.000
_cell.angle_alpha   90.00
_cell.angle_beta   90.00
_cell.angle_gamma   90.00
#
_symmetry.space_group_name_H-M   'P 1'
#
loop_
_entity.id
_entity.type
_entity.pdbx_description
1 polymer ?
#
loop_
_entity_poly.entity_id
_entity_poly.type
_entity_poly.pdbx_seq_one_letter_code
_entity_poly.pdbx_strand_id
1 'polypeptide(L)'
;MEDRKRNGAAGFTLLELLVVMTIIGILAAVAIPALRDSPQRAREAALKENLFTMRSTIDQFHGDKGYYPPDLATLVSDGYLRQIPVDPMTKSRDTWVVSYEELDPASEAESSTEESATPGVVDVHSGSTGKALDGTAYKDW
;
A
#
# COMPACT_ATOMS: atom_id res chain seq x y z
N MET A 1 15.63 72.97 4.95
CA MET A 1 16.43 72.20 5.93
C MET A 1 15.56 71.01 6.33
N GLU A 2 15.76 69.93 5.62
CA GLU A 2 14.87 68.74 5.61
C GLU A 2 15.42 67.71 6.57
N ASP A 3 14.67 67.48 7.64
CA ASP A 3 15.02 66.55 8.72
C ASP A 3 14.78 65.11 8.28
N ARG A 4 15.83 64.48 7.83
CA ARG A 4 15.82 63.07 7.41
C ARG A 4 15.65 62.18 8.63
N LYS A 5 14.42 61.83 8.97
CA LYS A 5 14.09 60.82 9.96
C LYS A 5 14.77 59.49 9.61
N ARG A 6 15.91 59.18 10.21
CA ARG A 6 16.58 57.87 10.13
C ARG A 6 15.69 56.87 10.86
N ASN A 7 14.93 56.08 10.10
CA ASN A 7 14.28 54.89 10.62
C ASN A 7 15.38 53.95 11.13
N GLY A 8 15.53 53.88 12.45
CA GLY A 8 16.43 52.92 13.10
C GLY A 8 15.96 51.52 12.76
N ALA A 9 16.72 50.77 11.96
CA ALA A 9 16.55 49.34 11.79
C ALA A 9 16.71 48.70 13.16
N ALA A 10 15.60 48.27 13.77
CA ALA A 10 15.63 47.45 14.97
C ALA A 10 16.30 46.09 14.63
N GLY A 11 17.54 45.94 15.03
CA GLY A 11 18.26 44.67 14.91
C GLY A 11 17.74 43.65 15.94
N PHE A 12 17.65 42.38 15.55
CA PHE A 12 17.35 41.29 16.48
C PHE A 12 18.42 41.21 17.59
N THR A 13 17.95 40.95 18.81
CA THR A 13 18.86 40.69 19.92
C THR A 13 19.34 39.23 19.89
N LEU A 14 20.53 38.99 20.37
CA LEU A 14 21.10 37.62 20.47
C LEU A 14 20.26 36.72 21.37
N LEU A 15 19.65 37.32 22.43
CA LEU A 15 18.73 36.66 23.34
C LEU A 15 17.43 36.22 22.64
N GLU A 16 16.88 37.08 21.80
CA GLU A 16 15.66 36.78 21.04
C GLU A 16 15.88 35.58 20.07
N LEU A 17 17.02 35.56 19.37
CA LEU A 17 17.39 34.46 18.54
C LEU A 17 17.54 33.15 19.35
N LEU A 18 18.17 33.19 20.52
CA LEU A 18 18.37 32.06 21.41
C LEU A 18 17.04 31.50 21.88
N VAL A 19 16.09 32.34 22.29
CA VAL A 19 14.75 31.91 22.73
C VAL A 19 13.99 31.27 21.59
N VAL A 20 14.00 31.88 20.41
CA VAL A 20 13.31 31.30 19.23
C VAL A 20 13.88 29.94 18.86
N MET A 21 15.21 29.78 18.81
CA MET A 21 15.86 28.51 18.54
C MET A 21 15.54 27.44 19.59
N THR A 22 15.44 27.84 20.86
CA THR A 22 15.05 26.93 21.95
C THR A 22 13.61 26.43 21.76
N ILE A 23 12.66 27.33 21.45
CA ILE A 23 11.26 26.97 21.20
C ILE A 23 11.16 26.03 20.00
N ILE A 24 11.83 26.35 18.88
CA ILE A 24 11.86 25.48 17.69
C ILE A 24 12.44 24.11 18.04
N GLY A 25 13.52 24.05 18.82
CA GLY A 25 14.14 22.80 19.27
C GLY A 25 13.17 21.92 20.06
N ILE A 26 12.42 22.52 20.99
CA ILE A 26 11.42 21.78 21.79
C ILE A 26 10.29 21.27 20.91
N LEU A 27 9.76 22.10 20.01
CA LEU A 27 8.69 21.69 19.10
C LEU A 27 9.16 20.58 18.13
N ALA A 28 10.37 20.69 17.60
CA ALA A 28 10.96 19.67 16.75
C ALA A 28 11.16 18.34 17.47
N ALA A 29 11.59 18.38 18.75
CA ALA A 29 11.78 17.18 19.55
C ALA A 29 10.49 16.35 19.74
N VAL A 30 9.33 17.02 19.76
CA VAL A 30 8.01 16.36 19.84
C VAL A 30 7.49 15.92 18.48
N ALA A 31 7.70 16.74 17.42
CA ALA A 31 7.16 16.51 16.10
C ALA A 31 7.89 15.38 15.34
N ILE A 32 9.22 15.29 15.44
CA ILE A 32 10.03 14.34 14.68
C ILE A 32 9.64 12.87 14.96
N PRO A 33 9.47 12.41 16.20
CA PRO A 33 9.05 11.03 16.48
C PRO A 33 7.70 10.68 15.86
N ALA A 34 6.73 11.59 15.90
CA ALA A 34 5.40 11.38 15.36
C ALA A 34 5.37 11.20 13.83
N LEU A 35 6.36 11.75 13.13
CA LEU A 35 6.44 11.69 11.67
C LEU A 35 7.17 10.44 11.15
N ARG A 36 7.90 9.72 11.99
CA ARG A 36 8.74 8.58 11.55
C ARG A 36 7.92 7.43 11.00
N ASP A 37 6.78 7.13 11.62
CA ASP A 37 5.91 6.00 11.23
C ASP A 37 4.91 6.36 10.13
N SER A 38 4.75 7.64 9.83
CA SER A 38 3.77 8.14 8.86
C SER A 38 3.94 7.53 7.45
N PRO A 39 5.16 7.43 6.88
CA PRO A 39 5.34 6.83 5.56
C PRO A 39 5.03 5.32 5.54
N GLN A 40 5.32 4.61 6.63
CA GLN A 40 5.01 3.18 6.73
C GLN A 40 3.50 2.97 6.82
N ARG A 41 2.80 3.73 7.66
CA ARG A 41 1.33 3.68 7.75
C ARG A 41 0.64 3.95 6.41
N ALA A 42 1.16 4.92 5.65
CA ALA A 42 0.63 5.22 4.32
C ALA A 42 0.82 4.03 3.35
N ARG A 43 1.98 3.36 3.37
CA ARG A 43 2.22 2.16 2.56
C ARG A 43 1.35 0.99 2.99
N GLU A 44 1.16 0.79 4.29
CA GLU A 44 0.28 -0.25 4.84
C GLU A 44 -1.17 -0.03 4.43
N ALA A 45 -1.65 1.21 4.48
CA ALA A 45 -2.99 1.55 3.99
C ALA A 45 -3.14 1.27 2.48
N ALA A 46 -2.14 1.66 1.68
CA ALA A 46 -2.13 1.39 0.25
C ALA A 46 -2.05 -0.12 -0.06
N LEU A 47 -1.31 -0.91 0.74
CA LEU A 47 -1.27 -2.36 0.59
C LEU A 47 -2.65 -2.98 0.84
N LYS A 48 -3.33 -2.60 1.91
CA LYS A 48 -4.67 -3.09 2.24
C LYS A 48 -5.69 -2.77 1.14
N GLU A 49 -5.64 -1.55 0.61
CA GLU A 49 -6.49 -1.14 -0.50
C GLU A 49 -6.22 -1.94 -1.78
N ASN A 50 -4.94 -2.18 -2.10
CA ASN A 50 -4.56 -2.99 -3.27
C ASN A 50 -5.03 -4.45 -3.12
N LEU A 51 -4.84 -5.05 -1.93
CA LEU A 51 -5.32 -6.41 -1.63
C LEU A 51 -6.84 -6.50 -1.73
N PHE A 52 -7.55 -5.54 -1.13
CA PHE A 52 -9.02 -5.48 -1.22
C PHE A 52 -9.50 -5.38 -2.67
N THR A 53 -8.88 -4.52 -3.46
CA THR A 53 -9.23 -4.34 -4.87
C THR A 53 -9.01 -5.63 -5.66
N MET A 54 -7.85 -6.27 -5.51
CA MET A 54 -7.54 -7.51 -6.24
C MET A 54 -8.46 -8.66 -5.83
N ARG A 55 -8.70 -8.87 -4.54
CA ARG A 55 -9.63 -9.87 -4.02
C ARG A 55 -11.05 -9.66 -4.51
N SER A 56 -11.55 -8.44 -4.40
CA SER A 56 -12.88 -8.09 -4.92
C SER A 56 -13.00 -8.32 -6.43
N THR A 57 -11.92 -8.10 -7.18
CA THR A 57 -11.90 -8.34 -8.62
C THR A 57 -11.85 -9.83 -8.96
N ILE A 58 -11.13 -10.65 -8.18
CA ILE A 58 -11.15 -12.11 -8.29
C ILE A 58 -12.56 -12.64 -8.04
N ASP A 59 -13.23 -12.16 -6.98
CA ASP A 59 -14.60 -12.56 -6.64
C ASP A 59 -15.59 -12.16 -7.74
N GLN A 60 -15.43 -10.96 -8.31
CA GLN A 60 -16.25 -10.49 -9.43
C GLN A 60 -16.05 -11.37 -10.67
N PHE A 61 -14.81 -11.69 -11.03
CA PHE A 61 -14.50 -12.58 -12.14
C PHE A 61 -15.16 -13.95 -11.95
N HIS A 62 -15.02 -14.52 -10.74
CA HIS A 62 -15.65 -15.80 -10.40
C HIS A 62 -17.18 -15.72 -10.47
N GLY A 63 -17.80 -14.62 -10.00
CA GLY A 63 -19.25 -14.43 -10.09
C GLY A 63 -19.76 -14.33 -11.52
N ASP A 64 -18.98 -13.73 -12.43
CA ASP A 64 -19.37 -13.54 -13.83
C ASP A 64 -19.09 -14.78 -14.71
N LYS A 65 -17.99 -15.48 -14.45
CA LYS A 65 -17.49 -16.58 -15.28
C LYS A 65 -17.85 -17.97 -14.73
N GLY A 66 -18.08 -18.10 -13.41
CA GLY A 66 -18.34 -19.35 -12.73
C GLY A 66 -17.09 -20.18 -12.38
N TYR A 67 -15.89 -19.66 -12.66
CA TYR A 67 -14.59 -20.24 -12.31
C TYR A 67 -13.60 -19.15 -11.91
N TYR A 68 -12.54 -19.51 -11.20
CA TYR A 68 -11.51 -18.57 -10.78
C TYR A 68 -10.50 -18.27 -11.90
N PRO A 69 -9.92 -17.06 -11.95
CA PRO A 69 -8.96 -16.70 -12.99
C PRO A 69 -7.68 -17.55 -12.87
N PRO A 70 -7.10 -18.04 -13.97
CA PRO A 70 -5.88 -18.85 -13.94
C PRO A 70 -4.67 -18.09 -13.40
N ASP A 71 -4.64 -16.78 -13.60
CA ASP A 71 -3.62 -15.86 -13.10
C ASP A 71 -4.15 -14.43 -12.97
N LEU A 72 -3.35 -13.53 -12.34
CA LEU A 72 -3.71 -12.13 -12.19
C LEU A 72 -3.67 -11.37 -13.53
N ALA A 73 -2.93 -11.83 -14.52
CA ALA A 73 -2.85 -11.19 -15.83
C ALA A 73 -4.16 -11.33 -16.60
N THR A 74 -4.88 -12.44 -16.39
CA THR A 74 -6.22 -12.68 -16.97
C THR A 74 -7.22 -11.61 -16.51
N LEU A 75 -7.15 -11.14 -15.27
CA LEU A 75 -8.01 -10.05 -14.79
C LEU A 75 -7.77 -8.74 -15.55
N VAL A 76 -6.54 -8.54 -16.03
CA VAL A 76 -6.20 -7.36 -16.85
C VAL A 76 -6.63 -7.55 -18.30
N SER A 77 -6.40 -8.72 -18.90
CA SER A 77 -6.78 -9.00 -20.29
C SER A 77 -8.30 -9.01 -20.49
N ASP A 78 -9.05 -9.48 -19.52
CA ASP A 78 -10.51 -9.51 -19.55
C ASP A 78 -11.17 -8.20 -19.11
N GLY A 79 -10.34 -7.19 -18.72
CA GLY A 79 -10.80 -5.84 -18.41
C GLY A 79 -11.37 -5.65 -17.00
N TYR A 80 -11.25 -6.62 -16.11
CA TYR A 80 -11.64 -6.50 -14.71
C TYR A 80 -10.69 -5.60 -13.93
N LEU A 81 -9.39 -5.64 -14.24
CA LEU A 81 -8.38 -4.71 -13.74
C LEU A 81 -7.79 -3.90 -14.88
N ARG A 82 -7.52 -2.62 -14.66
CA ARG A 82 -6.78 -1.81 -15.62
C ARG A 82 -5.31 -2.23 -15.70
N GLN A 83 -4.73 -2.58 -14.57
CA GLN A 83 -3.36 -3.07 -14.42
C GLN A 83 -3.21 -3.71 -13.04
N ILE A 84 -2.28 -4.66 -12.90
CA ILE A 84 -1.91 -5.19 -11.60
C ILE A 84 -1.28 -4.04 -10.77
N PRO A 85 -1.78 -3.78 -9.53
CA PRO A 85 -1.24 -2.72 -8.69
C PRO A 85 0.20 -3.03 -8.27
N VAL A 86 0.96 -1.98 -7.97
CA VAL A 86 2.31 -2.12 -7.39
C VAL A 86 2.19 -2.46 -5.92
N ASP A 87 2.87 -3.48 -5.45
CA ASP A 87 3.01 -3.74 -4.03
C ASP A 87 3.85 -2.62 -3.38
N PRO A 88 3.29 -1.82 -2.47
CA PRO A 88 3.99 -0.69 -1.87
C PRO A 88 5.15 -1.10 -0.96
N MET A 89 5.21 -2.38 -0.53
CA MET A 89 6.28 -2.91 0.32
C MET A 89 7.49 -3.35 -0.51
N THR A 90 7.27 -4.06 -1.60
CA THR A 90 8.33 -4.56 -2.48
C THR A 90 8.64 -3.59 -3.62
N LYS A 91 7.75 -2.63 -3.91
CA LYS A 91 7.79 -1.68 -5.03
C LYS A 91 7.78 -2.36 -6.41
N SER A 92 7.23 -3.58 -6.50
CA SER A 92 7.10 -4.35 -7.73
C SER A 92 5.66 -4.80 -7.94
N ARG A 93 5.31 -5.17 -9.18
CA ARG A 93 4.04 -5.80 -9.55
C ARG A 93 4.14 -7.31 -9.61
N ASP A 94 5.37 -7.83 -9.66
CA ASP A 94 5.64 -9.25 -9.89
C ASP A 94 5.86 -10.03 -8.59
N THR A 95 5.74 -9.35 -7.45
CA THR A 95 5.99 -9.93 -6.13
C THR A 95 4.73 -10.36 -5.40
N TRP A 96 3.58 -10.27 -6.04
CA TRP A 96 2.35 -10.80 -5.48
C TRP A 96 2.41 -12.32 -5.40
N VAL A 97 2.03 -12.87 -4.26
CA VAL A 97 1.91 -14.30 -4.02
C VAL A 97 0.45 -14.67 -4.15
N VAL A 98 0.12 -15.61 -5.00
CA VAL A 98 -1.25 -16.08 -5.23
C VAL A 98 -1.47 -17.42 -4.56
N SER A 99 -2.68 -17.62 -4.03
CA SER A 99 -3.16 -18.89 -3.55
C SER A 99 -4.15 -19.47 -4.56
N TYR A 100 -4.03 -20.75 -4.85
CA TYR A 100 -4.88 -21.44 -5.81
C TYR A 100 -5.96 -22.24 -5.10
N GLU A 101 -7.05 -22.48 -5.81
CA GLU A 101 -8.13 -23.37 -5.37
C GLU A 101 -7.58 -24.79 -5.13
N GLU A 102 -7.96 -25.41 -4.01
CA GLU A 102 -7.71 -26.83 -3.77
C GLU A 102 -8.73 -27.63 -4.57
N LEU A 103 -8.31 -28.24 -5.67
CA LEU A 103 -9.15 -29.14 -6.46
C LEU A 103 -9.37 -30.43 -5.68
N ASP A 104 -10.62 -30.69 -5.32
CA ASP A 104 -11.01 -31.97 -4.72
C ASP A 104 -10.94 -33.07 -5.81
N PRO A 105 -10.11 -34.09 -5.66
CA PRO A 105 -9.95 -35.14 -6.69
C PRO A 105 -11.25 -35.90 -7.01
N ALA A 106 -12.31 -35.68 -6.21
CA ALA A 106 -13.63 -36.27 -6.45
C ALA A 106 -14.52 -35.42 -7.40
N SER A 107 -14.16 -34.16 -7.69
CA SER A 107 -14.95 -33.25 -8.53
C SER A 107 -14.57 -33.29 -10.03
N GLU A 108 -13.50 -33.97 -10.40
CA GLU A 108 -13.04 -34.07 -11.80
C GLU A 108 -14.02 -34.83 -12.74
N ALA A 109 -15.08 -35.45 -12.19
CA ALA A 109 -16.01 -36.26 -12.97
C ALA A 109 -17.19 -35.48 -13.58
N GLU A 110 -17.46 -34.24 -13.24
CA GLU A 110 -18.64 -33.50 -13.66
C GLU A 110 -18.40 -32.19 -14.44
N SER A 111 -17.18 -31.68 -14.56
CA SER A 111 -16.91 -30.45 -15.30
C SER A 111 -16.38 -30.74 -16.71
N SER A 112 -17.30 -30.67 -17.67
CA SER A 112 -17.05 -30.96 -19.10
C SER A 112 -16.50 -29.75 -19.88
N THR A 113 -15.78 -28.83 -19.26
CA THR A 113 -15.15 -27.69 -19.93
C THR A 113 -13.65 -27.73 -19.65
N GLU A 114 -12.84 -27.84 -20.69
CA GLU A 114 -11.37 -27.92 -20.61
C GLU A 114 -10.71 -26.74 -19.87
N GLU A 115 -11.43 -25.64 -19.67
CA GLU A 115 -11.01 -24.43 -18.97
C GLU A 115 -11.05 -24.54 -17.43
N SER A 116 -11.76 -25.56 -16.88
CA SER A 116 -11.86 -25.84 -15.43
C SER A 116 -10.77 -26.77 -14.89
N ALA A 117 -9.87 -27.28 -15.73
CA ALA A 117 -8.86 -28.24 -15.34
C ALA A 117 -7.60 -27.63 -14.65
N THR A 118 -7.45 -26.34 -14.66
CA THR A 118 -6.34 -25.65 -13.98
C THR A 118 -6.87 -24.94 -12.72
N PRO A 119 -6.22 -25.14 -11.55
CA PRO A 119 -6.64 -24.46 -10.33
C PRO A 119 -6.58 -22.95 -10.52
N GLY A 120 -7.67 -22.26 -10.21
CA GLY A 120 -7.75 -20.81 -10.33
C GLY A 120 -7.22 -20.11 -9.09
N VAL A 121 -6.88 -18.82 -9.25
CA VAL A 121 -6.39 -17.95 -8.17
C VAL A 121 -7.58 -17.53 -7.31
N VAL A 122 -7.58 -17.95 -6.03
CA VAL A 122 -8.64 -17.61 -5.05
C VAL A 122 -8.25 -16.48 -4.12
N ASP A 123 -6.95 -16.27 -3.87
CA ASP A 123 -6.48 -15.22 -2.97
C ASP A 123 -5.12 -14.68 -3.41
N VAL A 124 -4.77 -13.50 -2.90
CA VAL A 124 -3.51 -12.81 -3.18
C VAL A 124 -2.96 -12.18 -1.91
N HIS A 125 -1.64 -12.28 -1.74
CA HIS A 125 -0.88 -11.76 -0.60
C HIS A 125 0.33 -10.95 -1.08
N SER A 126 0.87 -10.11 -0.19
CA SER A 126 2.15 -9.43 -0.46
C SER A 126 3.32 -10.41 -0.39
N GLY A 127 4.24 -10.35 -1.35
CA GLY A 127 5.51 -11.08 -1.31
C GLY A 127 6.56 -10.47 -0.39
N SER A 128 6.20 -9.47 0.41
CA SER A 128 7.11 -8.84 1.35
C SER A 128 7.36 -9.72 2.58
N THR A 129 8.63 -9.91 2.94
CA THR A 129 9.05 -10.59 4.17
C THR A 129 9.04 -9.68 5.40
N GLY A 130 8.64 -8.40 5.23
CA GLY A 130 8.59 -7.41 6.30
C GLY A 130 7.41 -7.63 7.27
N LYS A 131 7.41 -6.79 8.33
CA LYS A 131 6.34 -6.75 9.32
C LYS A 131 5.72 -5.36 9.37
N ALA A 132 4.42 -5.33 9.64
CA ALA A 132 3.65 -4.13 9.86
C ALA A 132 3.98 -3.49 11.22
N LEU A 133 3.51 -2.26 11.42
CA LEU A 133 3.67 -1.54 12.69
C LEU A 133 2.98 -2.24 13.86
N ASP A 134 1.97 -3.05 13.60
CA ASP A 134 1.27 -3.88 14.60
C ASP A 134 1.99 -5.22 14.88
N GLY A 135 3.09 -5.51 14.16
CA GLY A 135 3.88 -6.72 14.30
C GLY A 135 3.45 -7.89 13.42
N THR A 136 2.32 -7.81 12.71
CA THR A 136 1.87 -8.85 11.77
C THR A 136 2.76 -8.90 10.53
N ALA A 137 2.95 -10.07 9.92
CA ALA A 137 3.72 -10.17 8.70
C ALA A 137 2.84 -9.76 7.48
N TYR A 138 3.39 -9.02 6.53
CA TYR A 138 2.63 -8.59 5.33
C TYR A 138 2.15 -9.75 4.47
N LYS A 139 2.86 -10.87 4.50
CA LYS A 139 2.48 -12.10 3.79
C LYS A 139 1.20 -12.75 4.33
N ASP A 140 0.79 -12.37 5.54
CA ASP A 140 -0.38 -12.94 6.23
C ASP A 140 -1.62 -12.01 6.09
N TRP A 141 -1.49 -10.94 5.32
CA TRP A 141 -2.55 -9.94 5.09
C TRP A 141 -3.49 -10.33 3.95
#